data_019c45b8a7e290fd090a9f9b8ff87e2d
#
_entry.id   019c45b8a7e290fd090a9f9b8ff87e2d
#
_cell.length_a   1.000
_cell.length_b   1.000
_cell.length_c   1.000
_cell.angle_alpha   90.00
_cell.angle_beta   90.00
_cell.angle_gamma   90.00
#
_symmetry.space_group_name_H-M   'P 1'
#
loop_
_entity.id
_entity.type
_entity.pdbx_description
1 polymer ?
#
loop_
_entity_poly.entity_id
_entity_poly.type
_entity_poly.pdbx_seq_one_letter_code
_entity_poly.pdbx_strand_id
1 'polypeptide(L)'
;MMYKVHQLKSVQRLPVSLQEAWRFFSDANNLLTITPPFLNLKVTNQVFGDKVYPGQIIRYKVRPLAGIGVSWMTEITHLEEERFFVDEQRKGPYKLWHHQHHFKAIDGGTEMTDIVHYSIPFSFIGEAFHPVVKKKLMEIFSFRFDKINTVFGQWSGQEMNVEID
;
A
#
# COMPACT_ATOMS: atom_id res chain seq x y z
N MET A 1 -2.96 27.50 -4.21
CA MET A 1 -2.44 27.11 -2.89
C MET A 1 -1.73 25.77 -3.05
N MET A 2 -0.44 25.70 -2.70
CA MET A 2 0.38 24.50 -2.89
C MET A 2 0.14 23.56 -1.70
N TYR A 3 -0.23 22.29 -1.97
CA TYR A 3 -0.35 21.25 -0.96
C TYR A 3 1.03 20.68 -0.65
N LYS A 4 1.32 20.39 0.61
CA LYS A 4 2.52 19.66 0.98
C LYS A 4 2.37 18.21 0.54
N VAL A 5 3.41 17.66 -0.05
CA VAL A 5 3.52 16.24 -0.40
C VAL A 5 4.46 15.59 0.60
N HIS A 6 3.95 14.56 1.25
CA HIS A 6 4.70 13.72 2.16
C HIS A 6 5.10 12.42 1.48
N GLN A 7 6.15 11.78 1.97
CA GLN A 7 6.61 10.49 1.50
C GLN A 7 6.63 9.48 2.65
N LEU A 8 6.11 8.28 2.37
CA LEU A 8 6.37 7.09 3.16
C LEU A 8 7.22 6.15 2.32
N LYS A 9 8.26 5.59 2.91
CA LYS A 9 9.06 4.51 2.32
C LYS A 9 9.12 3.34 3.27
N SER A 10 8.88 2.14 2.76
CA SER A 10 9.01 0.88 3.49
C SER A 10 9.84 -0.10 2.68
N VAL A 11 10.75 -0.81 3.33
CA VAL A 11 11.55 -1.87 2.71
C VAL A 11 11.40 -3.13 3.53
N GLN A 12 11.06 -4.24 2.84
CA GLN A 12 10.96 -5.56 3.45
C GLN A 12 11.59 -6.62 2.56
N ARG A 13 12.40 -7.50 3.13
CA ARG A 13 12.96 -8.67 2.47
C ARG A 13 12.11 -9.88 2.77
N LEU A 14 11.90 -10.69 1.75
CA LEU A 14 11.03 -11.86 1.75
C LEU A 14 11.87 -13.10 1.39
N PRO A 15 11.82 -14.18 2.18
CA PRO A 15 12.57 -15.41 1.89
C PRO A 15 11.88 -16.27 0.83
N VAL A 16 11.43 -15.63 -0.25
CA VAL A 16 10.74 -16.27 -1.38
C VAL A 16 11.24 -15.72 -2.71
N SER A 17 11.02 -16.45 -3.79
CA SER A 17 11.41 -16.02 -5.13
C SER A 17 10.67 -14.76 -5.57
N LEU A 18 11.29 -14.02 -6.51
CA LEU A 18 10.68 -12.84 -7.11
C LEU A 18 9.31 -13.15 -7.75
N GLN A 19 9.19 -14.29 -8.40
CA GLN A 19 7.95 -14.74 -9.03
C GLN A 19 6.84 -15.00 -8.01
N GLU A 20 7.18 -15.61 -6.86
CA GLU A 20 6.22 -15.89 -5.80
C GLU A 20 5.75 -14.59 -5.13
N ALA A 21 6.67 -13.68 -4.80
CA ALA A 21 6.34 -12.37 -4.27
C ALA A 21 5.46 -11.60 -5.28
N TRP A 22 5.88 -11.51 -6.55
CA TRP A 22 5.11 -10.83 -7.59
C TRP A 22 3.69 -11.39 -7.72
N ARG A 23 3.53 -12.71 -7.80
CA ARG A 23 2.21 -13.36 -7.90
C ARG A 23 1.28 -12.98 -6.76
N PHE A 24 1.80 -12.90 -5.54
CA PHE A 24 1.00 -12.53 -4.39
C PHE A 24 0.58 -11.05 -4.41
N PHE A 25 1.54 -10.13 -4.61
CA PHE A 25 1.27 -8.69 -4.53
C PHE A 25 0.54 -8.15 -5.75
N SER A 26 0.68 -8.77 -6.91
CA SER A 26 -0.05 -8.41 -8.12
C SER A 26 -1.48 -8.97 -8.18
N ASP A 27 -1.91 -9.75 -7.20
CA ASP A 27 -3.31 -10.17 -7.07
C ASP A 27 -4.06 -9.25 -6.11
N ALA A 28 -5.00 -8.47 -6.66
CA ALA A 28 -5.81 -7.54 -5.87
C ALA A 28 -6.64 -8.21 -4.75
N ASN A 29 -6.93 -9.52 -4.86
CA ASN A 29 -7.64 -10.27 -3.84
C ASN A 29 -6.79 -10.43 -2.57
N ASN A 30 -5.47 -10.48 -2.68
CA ASN A 30 -4.56 -10.58 -1.55
C ASN A 30 -4.43 -9.29 -0.74
N LEU A 31 -4.92 -8.14 -1.27
CA LEU A 31 -4.92 -6.88 -0.54
C LEU A 31 -5.63 -6.99 0.82
N LEU A 32 -6.74 -7.74 0.87
CA LEU A 32 -7.48 -7.96 2.13
C LEU A 32 -6.64 -8.70 3.18
N THR A 33 -5.77 -9.60 2.74
CA THR A 33 -4.90 -10.39 3.63
C THR A 33 -3.88 -9.51 4.36
N ILE A 34 -3.35 -8.49 3.68
CA ILE A 34 -2.31 -7.58 4.20
C ILE A 34 -2.87 -6.22 4.67
N THR A 35 -4.19 -6.10 4.77
CA THR A 35 -4.87 -4.89 5.25
C THR A 35 -5.38 -5.09 6.67
N PRO A 36 -5.09 -4.18 7.62
CA PRO A 36 -5.55 -4.30 8.99
C PRO A 36 -7.08 -4.40 9.10
N PRO A 37 -7.62 -5.29 9.96
CA PRO A 37 -9.06 -5.48 10.14
C PRO A 37 -9.80 -4.20 10.57
N PHE A 38 -9.15 -3.30 11.30
CA PHE A 38 -9.77 -2.05 11.76
C PHE A 38 -10.16 -1.11 10.61
N LEU A 39 -9.52 -1.25 9.44
CA LEU A 39 -9.89 -0.49 8.23
C LEU A 39 -11.20 -0.97 7.62
N ASN A 40 -11.69 -2.15 8.00
CA ASN A 40 -12.91 -2.75 7.48
C ASN A 40 -13.00 -2.62 5.95
N LEU A 41 -11.88 -2.94 5.27
CA LEU A 41 -11.76 -2.87 3.82
C LEU A 41 -12.71 -3.86 3.16
N LYS A 42 -13.49 -3.36 2.21
CA LYS A 42 -14.38 -4.18 1.37
C LYS A 42 -14.22 -3.79 -0.08
N VAL A 43 -13.83 -4.74 -0.93
CA VAL A 43 -13.87 -4.56 -2.39
C VAL A 43 -15.33 -4.51 -2.83
N THR A 44 -15.71 -3.51 -3.63
CA THR A 44 -17.11 -3.24 -4.01
C THR A 44 -17.40 -3.40 -5.49
N ASN A 45 -16.40 -3.63 -6.32
CA ASN A 45 -16.58 -4.02 -7.72
C ASN A 45 -15.99 -5.41 -7.96
N GLN A 46 -16.44 -6.05 -9.03
CA GLN A 46 -15.81 -7.28 -9.48
C GLN A 46 -14.44 -6.94 -10.04
N VAL A 47 -13.40 -7.60 -9.51
CA VAL A 47 -12.03 -7.54 -10.05
C VAL A 47 -11.89 -8.73 -11.00
N PHE A 48 -11.66 -8.45 -12.27
CA PHE A 48 -11.49 -9.48 -13.28
C PHE A 48 -10.01 -9.88 -13.37
N GLY A 49 -9.76 -11.20 -13.34
CA GLY A 49 -8.43 -11.77 -13.45
C GLY A 49 -7.69 -11.87 -12.09
N ASP A 50 -6.62 -12.65 -12.10
CA ASP A 50 -5.79 -12.94 -10.92
C ASP A 50 -4.59 -11.99 -10.81
N LYS A 51 -4.40 -11.10 -11.80
CA LYS A 51 -3.29 -10.14 -11.85
C LYS A 51 -3.79 -8.74 -12.13
N VAL A 52 -3.15 -7.76 -11.49
CA VAL A 52 -3.36 -6.35 -11.81
C VAL A 52 -2.84 -6.02 -13.22
N TYR A 53 -3.45 -5.04 -13.87
CA TYR A 53 -3.07 -4.57 -15.19
C TYR A 53 -3.23 -3.04 -15.30
N PRO A 54 -2.47 -2.35 -16.17
CA PRO A 54 -2.59 -0.91 -16.37
C PRO A 54 -4.00 -0.52 -16.82
N GLY A 55 -4.59 0.50 -16.18
CA GLY A 55 -5.97 0.94 -16.41
C GLY A 55 -7.02 0.20 -15.56
N GLN A 56 -6.62 -0.79 -14.77
CA GLN A 56 -7.54 -1.49 -13.87
C GLN A 56 -8.06 -0.55 -12.78
N ILE A 57 -9.40 -0.51 -12.63
CA ILE A 57 -10.07 0.24 -11.56
C ILE A 57 -10.53 -0.71 -10.46
N ILE A 58 -10.12 -0.44 -9.24
CA ILE A 58 -10.52 -1.19 -8.05
C ILE A 58 -11.22 -0.25 -7.08
N ARG A 59 -12.40 -0.63 -6.62
CA ARG A 59 -13.22 0.18 -5.71
C ARG A 59 -13.32 -0.49 -4.36
N TYR A 60 -13.14 0.33 -3.32
CA TYR A 60 -13.21 -0.11 -1.93
C TYR A 60 -14.17 0.76 -1.12
N LYS A 61 -14.64 0.19 -0.03
CA LYS A 61 -15.10 0.94 1.15
C LYS A 61 -14.12 0.69 2.28
N VAL A 62 -13.64 1.75 2.91
CA VAL A 62 -12.67 1.68 4.03
C VAL A 62 -13.13 2.59 5.16
N ARG A 63 -12.64 2.34 6.38
CA ARG A 63 -12.87 3.19 7.56
C ARG A 63 -11.53 3.63 8.15
N PRO A 64 -10.85 4.59 7.51
CA PRO A 64 -9.47 4.95 7.88
C PRO A 64 -9.38 5.70 9.22
N LEU A 65 -10.37 6.51 9.58
CA LEU A 65 -10.38 7.34 10.79
C LEU A 65 -11.76 7.33 11.45
N ALA A 66 -11.78 7.26 12.77
CA ALA A 66 -12.98 7.38 13.62
C ALA A 66 -14.19 6.51 13.21
N GLY A 67 -13.94 5.40 12.50
CA GLY A 67 -15.00 4.52 12.00
C GLY A 67 -15.85 5.08 10.85
N ILE A 68 -15.51 6.26 10.32
CA ILE A 68 -16.23 6.88 9.21
C ILE A 68 -15.92 6.12 7.91
N GLY A 69 -16.97 5.63 7.25
CA GLY A 69 -16.85 4.94 5.98
C GLY A 69 -16.55 5.89 4.82
N VAL A 70 -15.48 5.61 4.09
CA VAL A 70 -15.06 6.36 2.90
C VAL A 70 -15.03 5.44 1.70
N SER A 71 -15.53 5.93 0.56
CA SER A 71 -15.35 5.25 -0.73
C SER A 71 -13.96 5.57 -1.25
N TRP A 72 -13.23 4.54 -1.66
CA TRP A 72 -11.91 4.66 -2.25
C TRP A 72 -11.91 4.00 -3.63
N MET A 73 -11.36 4.66 -4.62
CA MET A 73 -11.18 4.15 -5.97
C MET A 73 -9.73 4.30 -6.38
N THR A 74 -9.12 3.18 -6.72
CA THR A 74 -7.72 3.09 -7.17
C THR A 74 -7.68 2.73 -8.65
N GLU A 75 -6.74 3.28 -9.38
CA GLU A 75 -6.33 2.84 -10.71
C GLU A 75 -4.90 2.33 -10.67
N ILE A 76 -4.64 1.18 -11.28
CA ILE A 76 -3.28 0.73 -11.57
C ILE A 76 -2.81 1.50 -12.81
N THR A 77 -1.88 2.43 -12.63
CA THR A 77 -1.47 3.34 -13.72
C THR A 77 -0.28 2.83 -14.51
N HIS A 78 0.65 2.14 -13.86
CA HIS A 78 1.87 1.61 -14.47
C HIS A 78 2.14 0.21 -13.94
N LEU A 79 2.72 -0.63 -14.79
CA LEU A 79 3.13 -1.98 -14.43
C LEU A 79 4.25 -2.45 -15.35
N GLU A 80 5.29 -3.02 -14.76
CA GLU A 80 6.30 -3.83 -15.41
C GLU A 80 6.44 -5.14 -14.63
N GLU A 81 6.13 -6.27 -15.28
CA GLU A 81 6.04 -7.58 -14.63
C GLU A 81 7.35 -7.92 -13.89
N GLU A 82 7.21 -8.44 -12.65
CA GLU A 82 8.30 -8.79 -11.73
C GLU A 82 9.25 -7.62 -11.34
N ARG A 83 8.86 -6.37 -11.66
CA ARG A 83 9.66 -5.19 -11.31
C ARG A 83 8.90 -4.20 -10.45
N PHE A 84 7.77 -3.71 -10.94
CA PHE A 84 6.96 -2.75 -10.19
C PHE A 84 5.54 -2.63 -10.72
N PHE A 85 4.65 -2.14 -9.88
CA PHE A 85 3.39 -1.53 -10.30
C PHE A 85 3.09 -0.30 -9.46
N VAL A 86 2.23 0.55 -10.00
CA VAL A 86 1.83 1.82 -9.36
C VAL A 86 0.32 1.84 -9.25
N ASP A 87 -0.18 2.11 -8.06
CA ASP A 87 -1.59 2.41 -7.81
C ASP A 87 -1.79 3.86 -7.40
N GLU A 88 -2.81 4.50 -7.99
CA GLU A 88 -3.16 5.88 -7.72
C GLU A 88 -4.62 5.99 -7.28
N GLN A 89 -4.86 6.78 -6.24
CA GLN A 89 -6.21 7.13 -5.84
C GLN A 89 -6.84 8.05 -6.87
N ARG A 90 -7.93 7.62 -7.49
CA ARG A 90 -8.80 8.45 -8.34
C ARG A 90 -9.91 9.13 -7.53
N LYS A 91 -10.35 8.50 -6.45
CA LYS A 91 -11.30 9.02 -5.48
C LYS A 91 -11.01 8.46 -4.10
N GLY A 92 -10.97 9.31 -3.08
CA GLY A 92 -10.68 8.87 -1.72
C GLY A 92 -10.41 10.01 -0.77
N PRO A 93 -9.88 9.73 0.43
CA PRO A 93 -9.70 10.73 1.48
C PRO A 93 -8.49 11.64 1.29
N TYR A 94 -7.54 11.26 0.44
CA TYR A 94 -6.34 12.05 0.20
C TYR A 94 -6.52 13.02 -0.98
N LYS A 95 -5.77 14.10 -0.99
CA LYS A 95 -5.66 14.99 -2.16
C LYS A 95 -4.77 14.38 -3.24
N LEU A 96 -3.70 13.70 -2.81
CA LEU A 96 -2.80 12.88 -3.62
C LEU A 96 -2.57 11.56 -2.89
N TRP A 97 -2.58 10.48 -3.62
CA TRP A 97 -2.07 9.19 -3.21
C TRP A 97 -1.50 8.49 -4.43
N HIS A 98 -0.20 8.32 -4.43
CA HIS A 98 0.57 7.67 -5.48
C HIS A 98 1.47 6.64 -4.81
N HIS A 99 1.18 5.36 -5.01
CA HIS A 99 1.82 4.26 -4.33
C HIS A 99 2.54 3.38 -5.34
N GLN A 100 3.85 3.28 -5.20
CA GLN A 100 4.71 2.44 -6.01
C GLN A 100 5.10 1.20 -5.21
N HIS A 101 4.98 0.03 -5.84
CA HIS A 101 5.44 -1.25 -5.33
C HIS A 101 6.59 -1.75 -6.20
N HIS A 102 7.79 -1.79 -5.67
CA HIS A 102 8.99 -2.25 -6.38
C HIS A 102 9.44 -3.59 -5.83
N PHE A 103 9.89 -4.47 -6.73
CA PHE A 103 10.38 -5.80 -6.41
C PHE A 103 11.75 -6.02 -7.05
N LYS A 104 12.67 -6.62 -6.30
CA LYS A 104 14.02 -6.91 -6.77
C LYS A 104 14.47 -8.25 -6.20
N ALA A 105 14.93 -9.14 -7.07
CA ALA A 105 15.61 -10.36 -6.63
C ALA A 105 16.92 -9.99 -5.89
N ILE A 106 17.12 -10.62 -4.74
CA ILE A 106 18.34 -10.52 -3.93
C ILE A 106 18.83 -11.92 -3.58
N ASP A 107 20.04 -12.03 -3.05
CA ASP A 107 20.52 -13.30 -2.57
C ASP A 107 19.64 -13.83 -1.42
N GLY A 108 19.12 -15.04 -1.57
CA GLY A 108 18.19 -15.66 -0.62
C GLY A 108 16.72 -15.27 -0.73
N GLY A 109 16.31 -14.39 -1.68
CA GLY A 109 14.90 -14.02 -1.83
C GLY A 109 14.59 -12.77 -2.63
N THR A 110 13.65 -11.98 -2.14
CA THR A 110 13.15 -10.78 -2.80
C THR A 110 13.16 -9.59 -1.84
N GLU A 111 13.64 -8.46 -2.30
CA GLU A 111 13.45 -7.16 -1.63
C GLU A 111 12.26 -6.43 -2.24
N MET A 112 11.29 -6.10 -1.41
CA MET A 112 10.13 -5.29 -1.74
C MET A 112 10.29 -3.89 -1.16
N THR A 113 10.04 -2.88 -1.98
CA THR A 113 10.04 -1.47 -1.56
C THR A 113 8.70 -0.83 -1.91
N ASP A 114 8.01 -0.33 -0.90
CA ASP A 114 6.84 0.52 -1.07
C ASP A 114 7.28 1.99 -0.96
N ILE A 115 6.82 2.83 -1.90
CA ILE A 115 6.99 4.29 -1.86
C ILE A 115 5.63 4.93 -2.05
N VAL A 116 5.14 5.61 -1.02
CA VAL A 116 3.85 6.32 -1.06
C VAL A 116 4.09 7.81 -1.01
N HIS A 117 3.71 8.52 -2.06
CA HIS A 117 3.58 9.98 -2.02
C HIS A 117 2.12 10.33 -1.75
N TYR A 118 1.89 11.12 -0.71
CA TYR A 118 0.53 11.50 -0.34
C TYR A 118 0.44 12.97 0.08
N SER A 119 -0.77 13.52 -0.07
CA SER A 119 -1.09 14.86 0.37
C SER A 119 -2.46 14.86 1.03
N ILE A 120 -2.56 15.60 2.13
CA ILE A 120 -3.80 15.68 2.91
C ILE A 120 -4.67 16.81 2.33
N PRO A 121 -6.00 16.62 2.18
CA PRO A 121 -6.88 17.68 1.72
C PRO A 121 -6.98 18.83 2.74
N PHE A 122 -7.54 19.96 2.32
CA PHE A 122 -7.75 21.16 3.13
C PHE A 122 -6.50 21.95 3.55
N SER A 123 -5.38 21.81 2.78
CA SER A 123 -4.17 22.62 2.93
C SER A 123 -3.66 22.66 4.39
N PHE A 124 -3.46 23.85 4.98
CA PHE A 124 -2.88 23.98 6.32
C PHE A 124 -3.71 23.36 7.45
N ILE A 125 -5.05 23.31 7.30
CA ILE A 125 -5.92 22.62 8.27
C ILE A 125 -5.66 21.11 8.21
N GLY A 126 -5.54 20.54 7.00
CA GLY A 126 -5.18 19.14 6.81
C GLY A 126 -3.81 18.81 7.39
N GLU A 127 -2.82 19.69 7.20
CA GLU A 127 -1.48 19.52 7.74
C GLU A 127 -1.44 19.44 9.27
N ALA A 128 -2.33 20.15 9.98
CA ALA A 128 -2.46 20.03 11.43
C ALA A 128 -2.85 18.62 11.88
N PHE A 129 -3.51 17.84 11.01
CA PHE A 129 -3.86 16.43 11.25
C PHE A 129 -2.80 15.44 10.77
N HIS A 130 -1.71 15.90 10.12
CA HIS A 130 -0.66 15.03 9.61
C HIS A 130 -0.09 14.07 10.67
N PRO A 131 0.15 14.45 11.94
CA PRO A 131 0.64 13.52 12.95
C PRO A 131 -0.31 12.32 13.17
N VAL A 132 -1.63 12.53 13.09
CA VAL A 132 -2.64 11.47 13.22
C VAL A 132 -2.59 10.55 12.00
N VAL A 133 -2.50 11.13 10.79
CA VAL A 133 -2.36 10.36 9.54
C VAL A 133 -1.08 9.54 9.55
N LYS A 134 0.05 10.15 9.90
CA LYS A 134 1.35 9.49 10.04
C LYS A 134 1.27 8.29 10.99
N LYS A 135 0.67 8.46 12.17
CA LYS A 135 0.47 7.36 13.12
C LYS A 135 -0.35 6.23 12.51
N LYS A 136 -1.43 6.55 11.78
CA LYS A 136 -2.28 5.53 11.13
C LYS A 136 -1.55 4.81 10.01
N LEU A 137 -0.77 5.49 9.22
CA LEU A 137 0.06 4.87 8.19
C LEU A 137 1.10 3.92 8.81
N MET A 138 1.76 4.33 9.91
CA MET A 138 2.67 3.46 10.66
C MET A 138 1.97 2.19 11.16
N GLU A 139 0.76 2.30 11.75
CA GLU A 139 -0.04 1.15 12.19
C GLU A 139 -0.38 0.20 11.02
N ILE A 140 -0.72 0.75 9.86
CA ILE A 140 -1.04 -0.04 8.65
C ILE A 140 0.19 -0.79 8.15
N PHE A 141 1.32 -0.11 8.02
CA PHE A 141 2.55 -0.72 7.50
C PHE A 141 3.17 -1.70 8.51
N SER A 142 3.04 -1.45 9.83
CA SER A 142 3.44 -2.42 10.85
C SER A 142 2.62 -3.72 10.73
N PHE A 143 1.31 -3.61 10.65
CA PHE A 143 0.45 -4.79 10.44
C PHE A 143 0.81 -5.54 9.15
N ARG A 144 1.05 -4.79 8.06
CA ARG A 144 1.45 -5.36 6.76
C ARG A 144 2.75 -6.13 6.89
N PHE A 145 3.76 -5.55 7.53
CA PHE A 145 5.06 -6.17 7.78
C PHE A 145 4.91 -7.52 8.51
N ASP A 146 4.16 -7.54 9.63
CA ASP A 146 3.94 -8.74 10.43
C ASP A 146 3.14 -9.80 9.65
N LYS A 147 2.13 -9.34 8.88
CA LYS A 147 1.30 -10.25 8.10
C LYS A 147 2.08 -10.89 6.95
N ILE A 148 2.93 -10.12 6.28
CA ILE A 148 3.82 -10.61 5.22
C ILE A 148 4.80 -11.64 5.79
N ASN A 149 5.39 -11.39 6.96
CA ASN A 149 6.23 -12.36 7.67
C ASN A 149 5.46 -13.66 8.02
N THR A 150 4.17 -13.55 8.34
CA THR A 150 3.32 -14.72 8.58
C THR A 150 3.08 -15.53 7.31
N VAL A 151 2.90 -14.86 6.16
CA VAL A 151 2.60 -15.51 4.87
C VAL A 151 3.84 -16.18 4.26
N PHE A 152 4.97 -15.49 4.25
CA PHE A 152 6.17 -15.91 3.52
C PHE A 152 7.30 -16.45 4.41
N GLY A 153 7.19 -16.28 5.71
CA GLY A 153 8.30 -16.50 6.63
C GLY A 153 9.06 -15.22 6.94
N GLN A 154 9.79 -15.26 8.03
CA GLN A 154 10.55 -14.13 8.52
C GLN A 154 11.97 -14.12 7.92
N TRP A 155 12.41 -12.98 7.42
CA TRP A 155 13.81 -12.77 7.06
C TRP A 155 14.65 -12.60 8.31
N SER A 156 15.73 -13.37 8.43
CA SER A 156 16.58 -13.41 9.64
C SER A 156 17.17 -12.01 9.94
N GLY A 157 16.98 -11.55 11.17
CA GLY A 157 17.54 -10.29 11.65
C GLY A 157 16.91 -9.02 11.06
N GLN A 158 15.80 -9.15 10.31
CA GLN A 158 15.10 -7.99 9.78
C GLN A 158 14.13 -7.39 10.81
N GLU A 159 14.28 -6.10 11.05
CA GLU A 159 13.31 -5.28 11.75
C GLU A 159 12.46 -4.49 10.75
N MET A 160 11.31 -4.01 11.20
CA MET A 160 10.46 -3.15 10.39
C MET A 160 11.18 -1.84 10.05
N ASN A 161 11.29 -1.55 8.76
CA ASN A 161 11.89 -0.30 8.25
C ASN A 161 10.83 0.49 7.51
N VAL A 162 10.24 1.50 8.19
CA VAL A 162 9.25 2.43 7.64
C VAL A 162 9.64 3.85 8.01
N GLU A 163 9.89 4.66 7.01
CA GLU A 163 10.23 6.08 7.13
C GLU A 163 9.06 6.93 6.63
N ILE A 164 8.68 7.97 7.38
CA ILE A 164 7.66 8.95 6.97
C ILE A 164 8.17 10.34 7.32
N ASP A 165 8.28 11.22 6.34
CA ASP A 165 8.68 12.63 6.53
C ASP A 165 7.54 13.51 7.09
#